data_ad333dae3bb669cf985a3ff108f20bfd
#
_entry.id   ad333dae3bb669cf985a3ff108f20bfd
#
_cell.length_a   1.000
_cell.length_b   1.000
_cell.length_c   1.000
_cell.angle_alpha   90.00
_cell.angle_beta   90.00
_cell.angle_gamma   90.00
#
_symmetry.space_group_name_H-M   'P 1'
#
loop_
_entity.id
_entity.type
_entity.pdbx_description
1 polymer ?
#
loop_
_entity_poly.entity_id
_entity_poly.type
_entity_poly.pdbx_seq_one_letter_code
_entity_poly.pdbx_strand_id
1 'polypeptide(L)'
;MLGLCNQRYASWVFILEPCSNVSRSRVRRKGGPTMFEIQGTYATAQCYAQRIEPEAVEQIREMCSQPFAEGQRIAIMPDAHVGKGCTIGTTMTVTDKVVPNLVGVDIGCGMYVVQLGTTPLDLPRLDEACHVIPSGMRVWEGRKEHFDLTQLRCFRQLRETRRLERSLGTLGGGNHFIEVDVAADGMQYLVIHSGSRNLGTQVASHYQHLASDLHEGKEEYFAQRDALIAQYKAEGRRSEIQRALRQLKWEVRPSIVPRDLRWLYGSFMDDYVHDVAVCQQFARLNREVMVREICRMMGIEPGEAFHTIHNYLDVDEMILRKGAIAAHEGELVLIPLNMRDGSVLARGRGNPDWNFSAPHGAGRVLSRTAAKEQLSLEDYQEQMAGIYTTSVRAETLDEAPGAYKSAEDIMGPIAESVDVIEVLRPIYNFKA
;
A
#
# COMPACT_ATOMS: atom_id res chain seq x y z
N MET A 1 11.88 40.33 -66.62
CA MET A 1 11.22 39.22 -67.32
C MET A 1 11.47 37.98 -66.48
N LEU A 2 10.56 37.64 -65.65
CA LEU A 2 9.65 36.47 -65.69
C LEU A 2 10.37 35.11 -65.82
N GLY A 3 10.17 34.27 -64.81
CA GLY A 3 10.45 32.84 -64.79
C GLY A 3 10.29 32.19 -63.45
N LEU A 4 9.05 32.02 -63.00
CA LEU A 4 8.67 31.16 -61.87
C LEU A 4 8.95 29.69 -62.18
N CYS A 5 9.57 28.95 -61.31
CA CYS A 5 9.54 27.50 -61.35
C CYS A 5 9.24 26.96 -59.94
N ASN A 6 8.01 26.45 -59.86
CA ASN A 6 7.45 25.73 -58.74
C ASN A 6 8.12 24.35 -58.58
N GLN A 7 8.74 24.06 -57.46
CA GLN A 7 9.08 22.69 -57.07
C GLN A 7 8.16 22.24 -55.96
N ARG A 8 7.32 21.27 -56.26
CA ARG A 8 6.42 20.56 -55.35
C ARG A 8 7.25 19.61 -54.47
N TYR A 9 7.16 19.78 -53.19
CA TYR A 9 7.60 18.74 -52.25
C TYR A 9 6.54 17.66 -52.15
N ALA A 10 6.89 16.43 -52.56
CA ALA A 10 6.08 15.25 -52.40
C ALA A 10 6.19 14.78 -50.96
N SER A 11 5.10 14.88 -50.18
CA SER A 11 4.94 14.31 -48.85
C SER A 11 4.76 12.80 -48.99
N TRP A 12 5.69 12.03 -48.48
CA TRP A 12 5.52 10.60 -48.27
C TRP A 12 4.68 10.39 -47.00
N VAL A 13 3.41 10.07 -47.17
CA VAL A 13 2.56 9.57 -46.09
C VAL A 13 2.83 8.09 -45.96
N PHE A 14 3.54 7.68 -44.93
CA PHE A 14 3.57 6.28 -44.53
C PHE A 14 2.26 5.93 -43.85
N ILE A 15 1.41 5.20 -44.58
CA ILE A 15 0.24 4.52 -44.03
C ILE A 15 0.79 3.31 -43.25
N LEU A 16 0.84 3.42 -41.95
CA LEU A 16 1.00 2.28 -41.05
C LEU A 16 -0.35 1.57 -41.01
N GLU A 17 -0.43 0.39 -41.58
CA GLU A 17 -1.56 -0.52 -41.36
C GLU A 17 -1.62 -0.87 -39.87
N PRO A 18 -2.81 -0.86 -39.25
CA PRO A 18 -2.95 -1.29 -37.85
C PRO A 18 -2.79 -2.81 -37.78
N CYS A 19 -1.78 -3.28 -37.02
CA CYS A 19 -1.69 -4.67 -36.60
C CYS A 19 -2.96 -5.06 -35.83
N SER A 20 -3.89 -5.67 -36.53
CA SER A 20 -5.09 -6.26 -35.99
C SER A 20 -4.75 -7.61 -35.35
N ASN A 21 -4.46 -7.63 -34.07
CA ASN A 21 -4.68 -8.78 -33.19
C ASN A 21 -4.65 -8.34 -31.70
N VAL A 22 -5.48 -7.36 -31.35
CA VAL A 22 -5.91 -7.17 -29.97
C VAL A 22 -7.20 -7.98 -29.81
N SER A 23 -7.11 -9.14 -29.16
CA SER A 23 -8.29 -9.91 -28.78
C SER A 23 -9.21 -8.99 -27.97
N ARG A 24 -10.37 -8.67 -28.56
CA ARG A 24 -11.42 -7.88 -27.90
C ARG A 24 -11.87 -8.64 -26.66
N SER A 25 -11.52 -8.14 -25.48
CA SER A 25 -12.09 -8.57 -24.22
C SER A 25 -13.63 -8.51 -24.34
N ARG A 26 -14.30 -9.64 -24.05
CA ARG A 26 -15.77 -9.71 -24.04
C ARG A 26 -16.29 -8.91 -22.83
N VAL A 27 -16.76 -7.69 -23.07
CA VAL A 27 -17.51 -6.91 -22.09
C VAL A 27 -18.88 -7.58 -21.93
N ARG A 28 -19.12 -8.24 -20.81
CA ARG A 28 -20.45 -8.71 -20.39
C ARG A 28 -21.19 -7.56 -19.72
N ARG A 29 -22.10 -6.92 -20.44
CA ARG A 29 -23.07 -6.00 -19.87
C ARG A 29 -24.22 -6.79 -19.23
N LYS A 30 -24.24 -6.91 -17.90
CA LYS A 30 -25.46 -7.10 -17.11
C LYS A 30 -25.46 -5.98 -16.09
N GLY A 31 -26.38 -5.06 -16.16
CA GLY A 31 -26.85 -3.98 -15.27
C GLY A 31 -26.16 -3.66 -13.93
N GLY A 32 -24.85 -3.93 -13.79
CA GLY A 32 -23.98 -3.65 -12.65
C GLY A 32 -22.72 -2.95 -13.10
N PRO A 33 -21.82 -2.49 -12.21
CA PRO A 33 -20.55 -1.88 -12.56
C PRO A 33 -19.75 -2.80 -13.51
N THR A 34 -19.15 -2.19 -14.51
CA THR A 34 -18.51 -2.89 -15.65
C THR A 34 -17.22 -3.58 -15.18
N MET A 35 -17.31 -4.85 -14.76
CA MET A 35 -16.17 -5.72 -14.53
C MET A 35 -15.62 -6.20 -15.87
N PHE A 36 -14.29 -6.25 -16.02
CA PHE A 36 -13.62 -6.87 -17.16
C PHE A 36 -12.46 -7.76 -16.72
N GLU A 37 -12.10 -8.70 -17.58
CA GLU A 37 -11.04 -9.66 -17.31
C GLU A 37 -9.72 -9.23 -17.92
N ILE A 38 -8.63 -9.39 -17.16
CA ILE A 38 -7.25 -9.23 -17.65
C ILE A 38 -6.58 -10.60 -17.57
N GLN A 39 -6.36 -11.18 -18.75
CA GLN A 39 -5.81 -12.52 -18.87
C GLN A 39 -4.28 -12.48 -18.96
N GLY A 40 -3.61 -13.29 -18.12
CA GLY A 40 -2.21 -13.68 -18.23
C GLY A 40 -2.05 -15.14 -18.64
N THR A 41 -0.83 -15.66 -18.54
CA THR A 41 -0.51 -17.05 -18.90
C THR A 41 -1.03 -18.06 -17.87
N TYR A 42 -0.97 -17.72 -16.56
CA TYR A 42 -1.31 -18.63 -15.47
C TYR A 42 -2.62 -18.30 -14.76
N ALA A 43 -3.06 -17.05 -14.83
CA ALA A 43 -4.28 -16.60 -14.16
C ALA A 43 -5.02 -15.52 -14.95
N THR A 44 -6.27 -15.28 -14.54
CA THR A 44 -7.10 -14.17 -15.02
C THR A 44 -7.51 -13.33 -13.82
N ALA A 45 -7.23 -12.02 -13.87
CA ALA A 45 -7.69 -11.08 -12.86
C ALA A 45 -9.06 -10.49 -13.22
N GLN A 46 -9.94 -10.36 -12.23
CA GLN A 46 -11.22 -9.66 -12.33
C GLN A 46 -10.98 -8.18 -12.00
N CYS A 47 -11.18 -7.27 -12.93
CA CYS A 47 -10.95 -5.84 -12.74
C CYS A 47 -12.27 -5.07 -12.60
N TYR A 48 -12.44 -4.40 -11.47
CA TYR A 48 -13.63 -3.60 -11.13
C TYR A 48 -13.40 -2.10 -11.34
N ALA A 49 -12.21 -1.68 -11.80
CA ALA A 49 -11.90 -0.30 -12.12
C ALA A 49 -12.61 0.14 -13.40
N GLN A 50 -13.39 1.21 -13.35
CA GLN A 50 -14.01 1.81 -14.54
C GLN A 50 -12.98 2.54 -15.40
N ARG A 51 -11.97 3.12 -14.77
CA ARG A 51 -10.84 3.82 -15.40
C ARG A 51 -9.54 3.26 -14.85
N ILE A 52 -8.69 2.78 -15.73
CA ILE A 52 -7.38 2.22 -15.39
C ILE A 52 -6.39 2.57 -16.49
N GLU A 53 -5.19 2.95 -16.13
CA GLU A 53 -4.13 3.31 -17.07
C GLU A 53 -3.64 2.06 -17.82
N PRO A 54 -3.26 2.18 -19.11
CA PRO A 54 -2.74 1.06 -19.90
C PRO A 54 -1.53 0.38 -19.24
N GLU A 55 -0.65 1.15 -18.59
CA GLU A 55 0.52 0.62 -17.86
C GLU A 55 0.10 -0.27 -16.67
N ALA A 56 -0.96 0.11 -15.94
CA ALA A 56 -1.50 -0.71 -14.86
C ALA A 56 -2.09 -2.03 -15.39
N VAL A 57 -2.76 -2.01 -16.56
CA VAL A 57 -3.25 -3.22 -17.21
C VAL A 57 -2.11 -4.16 -17.58
N GLU A 58 -1.00 -3.64 -18.11
CA GLU A 58 0.19 -4.45 -18.42
C GLU A 58 0.84 -5.03 -17.16
N GLN A 59 0.93 -4.26 -16.05
CA GLN A 59 1.42 -4.78 -14.76
C GLN A 59 0.56 -5.95 -14.26
N ILE A 60 -0.77 -5.85 -14.37
CA ILE A 60 -1.68 -6.94 -13.99
C ILE A 60 -1.45 -8.16 -14.88
N ARG A 61 -1.35 -7.97 -16.21
CA ARG A 61 -1.09 -9.05 -17.16
C ARG A 61 0.23 -9.74 -16.90
N GLU A 62 1.30 -8.97 -16.60
CA GLU A 62 2.62 -9.51 -16.26
C GLU A 62 2.56 -10.34 -14.97
N MET A 63 1.86 -9.85 -13.93
CA MET A 63 1.62 -10.56 -12.68
C MET A 63 0.84 -11.87 -12.92
N CYS A 64 -0.26 -11.82 -13.68
CA CYS A 64 -1.07 -13.00 -14.03
C CYS A 64 -0.32 -13.99 -14.96
N SER A 65 0.80 -13.59 -15.54
CA SER A 65 1.67 -14.42 -16.36
C SER A 65 2.81 -15.08 -15.59
N GLN A 66 2.81 -15.00 -14.26
CA GLN A 66 3.79 -15.66 -13.41
C GLN A 66 3.25 -16.93 -12.76
N PRO A 67 4.09 -17.96 -12.56
CA PRO A 67 3.67 -19.25 -11.96
C PRO A 67 3.06 -19.14 -10.55
N PHE A 68 3.36 -18.10 -9.78
CA PHE A 68 2.74 -17.92 -8.45
C PHE A 68 1.26 -17.54 -8.53
N ALA A 69 0.79 -17.06 -9.67
CA ALA A 69 -0.60 -16.66 -9.88
C ALA A 69 -1.52 -17.84 -10.22
N GLU A 70 -0.95 -19.02 -10.53
CA GLU A 70 -1.72 -20.20 -10.90
C GLU A 70 -2.67 -20.64 -9.78
N GLY A 71 -3.95 -20.79 -10.11
CA GLY A 71 -5.00 -21.17 -9.17
C GLY A 71 -5.43 -20.09 -8.18
N GLN A 72 -4.83 -18.88 -8.24
CA GLN A 72 -5.20 -17.79 -7.33
C GLN A 72 -6.43 -17.02 -7.85
N ARG A 73 -7.26 -16.58 -6.91
CA ARG A 73 -8.31 -15.58 -7.18
C ARG A 73 -7.68 -14.20 -7.10
N ILE A 74 -7.76 -13.43 -8.17
CA ILE A 74 -7.17 -12.09 -8.29
C ILE A 74 -8.29 -11.10 -8.60
N ALA A 75 -8.48 -10.12 -7.72
CA ALA A 75 -9.43 -9.04 -7.90
C ALA A 75 -8.72 -7.68 -7.83
N ILE A 76 -9.05 -6.80 -8.78
CA ILE A 76 -8.46 -5.46 -8.90
C ILE A 76 -9.53 -4.44 -8.55
N MET A 77 -9.25 -3.62 -7.55
CA MET A 77 -10.18 -2.65 -6.96
C MET A 77 -10.43 -1.44 -7.88
N PRO A 78 -11.54 -0.72 -7.69
CA PRO A 78 -11.89 0.48 -8.48
C PRO A 78 -10.84 1.60 -8.46
N ASP A 79 -10.12 1.74 -7.37
CA ASP A 79 -9.09 2.75 -7.15
C ASP A 79 -7.70 2.37 -7.72
N ALA A 80 -7.63 1.25 -8.46
CA ALA A 80 -6.37 0.72 -8.97
C ALA A 80 -5.58 1.73 -9.80
N HIS A 81 -4.26 1.71 -9.61
CA HIS A 81 -3.28 2.53 -10.33
C HIS A 81 -1.89 1.86 -10.30
N VAL A 82 -0.96 2.38 -11.12
CA VAL A 82 0.41 1.84 -11.23
C VAL A 82 1.10 1.78 -9.87
N GLY A 83 1.75 0.64 -9.59
CA GLY A 83 2.51 0.40 -8.38
C GLY A 83 3.82 -0.36 -8.64
N LYS A 84 4.63 -0.55 -7.61
CA LYS A 84 5.86 -1.35 -7.72
C LYS A 84 5.52 -2.84 -7.66
N GLY A 85 5.93 -3.62 -8.66
CA GLY A 85 5.70 -5.05 -8.79
C GLY A 85 4.31 -5.39 -9.34
N CYS A 86 3.24 -4.85 -8.77
CA CYS A 86 1.88 -4.89 -9.32
C CYS A 86 1.14 -3.60 -8.98
N THR A 87 -0.05 -3.43 -9.55
CA THR A 87 -0.93 -2.30 -9.27
C THR A 87 -1.28 -2.23 -7.77
N ILE A 88 -1.39 -1.00 -7.27
CA ILE A 88 -2.10 -0.70 -6.02
C ILE A 88 -3.58 -0.92 -6.30
N GLY A 89 -4.35 -1.43 -5.35
CA GLY A 89 -5.72 -1.91 -5.55
C GLY A 89 -5.80 -3.39 -5.94
N THR A 90 -4.75 -4.19 -5.67
CA THR A 90 -4.72 -5.63 -5.96
C THR A 90 -5.02 -6.45 -4.72
N THR A 91 -5.91 -7.45 -4.87
CA THR A 91 -6.11 -8.53 -3.89
C THR A 91 -5.88 -9.87 -4.55
N MET A 92 -5.27 -10.81 -3.83
CA MET A 92 -4.97 -12.14 -4.35
C MET A 92 -4.97 -13.17 -3.22
N THR A 93 -5.57 -14.33 -3.45
CA THR A 93 -5.36 -15.49 -2.56
C THR A 93 -3.91 -15.97 -2.67
N VAL A 94 -3.38 -16.55 -1.60
CA VAL A 94 -1.99 -17.03 -1.52
C VAL A 94 -2.01 -18.49 -1.05
N THR A 95 -1.30 -19.36 -1.74
CA THR A 95 -1.21 -20.79 -1.36
C THR A 95 0.22 -21.19 -0.95
N ASP A 96 1.07 -21.44 -1.93
CA ASP A 96 2.42 -22.00 -1.73
C ASP A 96 3.56 -21.06 -2.12
N LYS A 97 3.21 -19.86 -2.64
CA LYS A 97 4.17 -18.84 -3.11
C LYS A 97 3.68 -17.46 -2.73
N VAL A 98 4.57 -16.61 -2.24
CA VAL A 98 4.25 -15.21 -1.91
C VAL A 98 5.31 -14.26 -2.47
N VAL A 99 4.88 -13.18 -3.08
CA VAL A 99 5.76 -12.11 -3.58
C VAL A 99 5.77 -10.96 -2.58
N PRO A 100 6.90 -10.64 -1.92
CA PRO A 100 6.94 -9.57 -0.92
C PRO A 100 6.52 -8.19 -1.46
N ASN A 101 6.88 -7.85 -2.68
CA ASN A 101 6.47 -6.60 -3.31
C ASN A 101 4.94 -6.48 -3.54
N LEU A 102 4.20 -7.60 -3.55
CA LEU A 102 2.74 -7.58 -3.65
C LEU A 102 2.05 -7.22 -2.33
N VAL A 103 2.74 -7.31 -1.18
CA VAL A 103 2.30 -6.70 0.09
C VAL A 103 2.69 -5.21 0.13
N GLY A 104 3.87 -4.90 -0.38
CA GLY A 104 4.45 -3.56 -0.40
C GLY A 104 5.45 -3.33 0.73
N VAL A 105 6.11 -2.16 0.69
CA VAL A 105 7.19 -1.84 1.63
C VAL A 105 6.71 -1.26 2.96
N ASP A 106 5.52 -0.68 3.00
CA ASP A 106 4.90 -0.20 4.24
C ASP A 106 3.87 -1.23 4.72
N ILE A 107 4.40 -2.35 5.25
CA ILE A 107 3.60 -3.47 5.75
C ILE A 107 2.69 -2.99 6.88
N GLY A 108 1.39 -3.31 6.80
CA GLY A 108 0.41 -2.91 7.80
C GLY A 108 0.00 -1.44 7.75
N CYS A 109 0.35 -0.71 6.66
CA CYS A 109 -0.18 0.63 6.43
C CYS A 109 -1.71 0.59 6.42
N GLY A 110 -2.32 1.58 7.03
CA GLY A 110 -3.76 1.65 7.20
C GLY A 110 -4.17 2.76 8.13
N MET A 111 -5.47 2.81 8.41
CA MET A 111 -6.06 3.83 9.27
C MET A 111 -6.46 3.24 10.62
N TYR A 112 -6.40 4.09 11.63
CA TYR A 112 -7.02 3.88 12.92
C TYR A 112 -8.02 5.01 13.13
N VAL A 113 -9.28 4.65 13.28
CA VAL A 113 -10.43 5.55 13.35
C VAL A 113 -10.97 5.49 14.77
N VAL A 114 -11.11 6.66 15.42
CA VAL A 114 -11.50 6.75 16.82
C VAL A 114 -12.55 7.85 17.00
N GLN A 115 -13.67 7.53 17.65
CA GLN A 115 -14.68 8.51 18.03
C GLN A 115 -14.17 9.45 19.11
N LEU A 116 -14.36 10.76 18.92
CA LEU A 116 -14.00 11.81 19.89
C LEU A 116 -15.21 12.45 20.59
N GLY A 117 -16.45 12.02 20.24
CA GLY A 117 -17.68 12.65 20.70
C GLY A 117 -18.12 13.83 19.85
N THR A 118 -19.14 14.56 20.35
CA THR A 118 -19.81 15.64 19.62
C THR A 118 -19.41 17.05 20.10
N THR A 119 -18.57 17.13 21.15
CA THR A 119 -18.10 18.43 21.67
C THR A 119 -17.12 19.05 20.67
N PRO A 120 -17.35 20.31 20.23
CA PRO A 120 -16.44 20.97 19.29
C PRO A 120 -15.00 21.00 19.78
N LEU A 121 -14.07 20.64 18.90
CA LEU A 121 -12.64 20.60 19.19
C LEU A 121 -12.01 21.98 19.08
N ASP A 122 -11.03 22.27 19.93
CA ASP A 122 -10.09 23.36 19.77
C ASP A 122 -9.07 22.97 18.69
N LEU A 123 -9.35 23.35 17.43
CA LEU A 123 -8.54 22.96 16.27
C LEU A 123 -7.10 23.52 16.32
N PRO A 124 -6.85 24.78 16.76
CA PRO A 124 -5.49 25.27 16.99
C PRO A 124 -4.70 24.40 17.98
N ARG A 125 -5.30 24.03 19.11
CA ARG A 125 -4.68 23.16 20.09
C ARG A 125 -4.44 21.73 19.54
N LEU A 126 -5.36 21.22 18.73
CA LEU A 126 -5.19 19.94 18.04
C LEU A 126 -4.01 19.99 17.07
N ASP A 127 -3.87 21.07 16.31
CA ASP A 127 -2.75 21.27 15.38
C ASP A 127 -1.40 21.30 16.14
N GLU A 128 -1.33 22.02 17.27
CA GLU A 128 -0.16 21.99 18.15
C GLU A 128 0.16 20.57 18.61
N ALA A 129 -0.85 19.80 19.03
CA ALA A 129 -0.68 18.41 19.44
C ALA A 129 -0.18 17.52 18.30
N CYS A 130 -0.69 17.69 17.09
CA CYS A 130 -0.23 16.95 15.90
C CYS A 130 1.21 17.31 15.50
N HIS A 131 1.62 18.56 15.67
CA HIS A 131 3.00 18.99 15.42
C HIS A 131 4.02 18.40 16.42
N VAL A 132 3.59 17.97 17.61
CA VAL A 132 4.45 17.23 18.57
C VAL A 132 4.74 15.81 18.08
N ILE A 133 3.84 15.20 17.31
CA ILE A 133 4.03 13.86 16.74
C ILE A 133 5.18 13.91 15.73
N PRO A 134 6.27 13.12 15.90
CA PRO A 134 7.35 13.13 14.93
C PRO A 134 6.88 12.65 13.56
N SER A 135 7.21 13.42 12.51
CA SER A 135 6.82 13.17 11.14
C SER A 135 8.05 13.01 10.23
N GLY A 136 7.85 12.51 9.00
CA GLY A 136 8.92 12.23 8.07
C GLY A 136 9.90 11.18 8.62
N MET A 137 11.17 11.52 8.67
CA MET A 137 12.23 10.64 9.19
C MET A 137 12.47 10.81 10.70
N ARG A 138 11.81 11.76 11.35
CA ARG A 138 12.00 12.00 12.79
C ARG A 138 11.41 10.86 13.63
N VAL A 139 12.00 10.61 14.77
CA VAL A 139 11.55 9.66 15.80
C VAL A 139 11.57 10.33 17.16
N TRP A 140 10.90 9.74 18.15
CA TRP A 140 10.95 10.22 19.51
C TRP A 140 12.38 10.18 20.10
N GLU A 141 12.70 11.06 21.02
CA GLU A 141 13.98 11.02 21.76
C GLU A 141 14.07 9.75 22.61
N GLY A 142 12.96 9.40 23.28
CA GLY A 142 12.80 8.18 24.07
C GLY A 142 11.78 7.22 23.44
N ARG A 143 11.74 6.00 23.94
CA ARG A 143 10.76 5.00 23.56
C ARG A 143 9.40 5.31 24.21
N LYS A 144 8.33 5.37 23.42
CA LYS A 144 6.97 5.62 23.90
C LYS A 144 6.26 4.34 24.36
N GLU A 145 6.59 3.23 23.72
CA GLU A 145 6.01 1.92 24.02
C GLU A 145 7.07 0.83 23.80
N HIS A 146 6.91 -0.32 24.46
CA HIS A 146 7.77 -1.46 24.26
C HIS A 146 7.21 -2.37 23.14
N PHE A 147 8.05 -2.73 22.21
CA PHE A 147 7.77 -3.75 21.20
C PHE A 147 8.99 -4.64 21.04
N ASP A 148 8.81 -5.94 21.22
CA ASP A 148 9.91 -6.90 21.11
C ASP A 148 10.22 -7.20 19.65
N LEU A 149 11.24 -6.56 19.10
CA LEU A 149 11.70 -6.81 17.73
C LEU A 149 12.41 -8.16 17.57
N THR A 150 12.82 -8.81 18.68
CA THR A 150 13.58 -10.08 18.60
C THR A 150 12.71 -11.27 18.17
N GLN A 151 11.40 -11.11 18.17
CA GLN A 151 10.46 -12.10 17.65
C GLN A 151 10.53 -12.25 16.11
N LEU A 152 11.05 -11.23 15.40
CA LEU A 152 11.23 -11.33 13.94
C LEU A 152 12.29 -12.39 13.57
N ARG A 153 11.98 -13.22 12.59
CA ARG A 153 12.91 -14.21 12.03
C ARG A 153 14.13 -13.53 11.41
N CYS A 154 13.88 -12.39 10.73
CA CYS A 154 14.92 -11.57 10.14
C CYS A 154 15.54 -10.53 11.11
N PHE A 155 15.34 -10.66 12.43
CA PHE A 155 15.84 -9.68 13.41
C PHE A 155 17.33 -9.32 13.22
N ARG A 156 18.17 -10.32 12.93
CA ARG A 156 19.63 -10.14 12.76
C ARG A 156 20.01 -9.32 11.52
N GLN A 157 19.11 -9.18 10.57
CA GLN A 157 19.28 -8.40 9.34
C GLN A 157 18.83 -6.94 9.51
N LEU A 158 18.10 -6.64 10.60
CA LEU A 158 17.65 -5.29 10.89
C LEU A 158 18.81 -4.38 11.31
N ARG A 159 18.69 -3.12 10.89
CA ARG A 159 19.65 -2.05 11.22
C ARG A 159 18.98 -1.05 12.14
N GLU A 160 19.79 -0.41 13.00
CA GLU A 160 19.34 0.67 13.89
C GLU A 160 18.10 0.31 14.73
N THR A 161 18.08 -0.88 15.33
CA THR A 161 16.92 -1.40 16.09
C THR A 161 16.41 -0.46 17.17
N ARG A 162 17.32 0.27 17.87
CA ARG A 162 16.93 1.31 18.86
C ARG A 162 16.16 2.47 18.22
N ARG A 163 16.46 2.81 16.95
CA ARG A 163 15.73 3.82 16.21
C ARG A 163 14.36 3.30 15.77
N LEU A 164 14.26 2.02 15.38
CA LEU A 164 12.99 1.37 15.07
C LEU A 164 12.06 1.39 16.28
N GLU A 165 12.54 1.03 17.48
CA GLU A 165 11.74 1.11 18.71
C GLU A 165 11.23 2.53 19.01
N ARG A 166 12.04 3.56 18.75
CA ARG A 166 11.66 4.96 18.94
C ARG A 166 10.75 5.51 17.83
N SER A 167 10.54 4.76 16.76
CA SER A 167 9.61 5.14 15.69
C SER A 167 8.15 4.79 15.98
N LEU A 168 7.86 4.04 17.05
CA LEU A 168 6.49 3.82 17.51
C LEU A 168 5.84 5.13 17.95
N GLY A 169 4.62 5.37 17.50
CA GLY A 169 3.87 6.61 17.74
C GLY A 169 4.34 7.75 16.85
N THR A 170 4.88 7.49 15.65
CA THR A 170 5.30 8.52 14.70
C THR A 170 4.52 8.42 13.39
N LEU A 171 4.20 9.58 12.80
CA LEU A 171 3.35 9.65 11.62
C LEU A 171 4.06 9.14 10.36
N GLY A 172 5.27 9.59 10.10
CA GLY A 172 5.95 9.38 8.84
C GLY A 172 5.68 10.46 7.83
N GLY A 173 5.81 10.13 6.56
CA GLY A 173 5.64 11.07 5.45
C GLY A 173 4.91 10.44 4.27
N GLY A 174 4.89 11.13 3.16
CA GLY A 174 4.16 10.69 1.96
C GLY A 174 2.65 10.91 2.11
N ASN A 175 1.86 9.86 1.88
CA ASN A 175 0.40 9.92 2.01
C ASN A 175 -0.12 9.79 3.45
N HIS A 176 0.74 9.69 4.46
CA HIS A 176 0.30 9.61 5.86
C HIS A 176 -0.30 10.93 6.33
N PHE A 177 -1.32 10.83 7.18
CA PHE A 177 -2.04 12.01 7.67
C PHE A 177 -2.66 11.76 9.06
N ILE A 178 -3.02 12.86 9.72
CA ILE A 178 -3.91 12.91 10.87
C ILE A 178 -5.06 13.81 10.46
N GLU A 179 -6.28 13.31 10.53
CA GLU A 179 -7.49 14.02 10.09
C GLU A 179 -8.56 13.93 11.16
N VAL A 180 -9.40 14.95 11.27
CA VAL A 180 -10.64 14.85 12.01
C VAL A 180 -11.79 15.12 11.04
N ASP A 181 -12.64 14.10 10.93
CA ASP A 181 -13.86 14.12 10.15
C ASP A 181 -15.08 14.25 11.07
N VAL A 182 -16.18 14.80 10.55
CA VAL A 182 -17.43 14.96 11.26
C VAL A 182 -18.58 14.31 10.51
N ALA A 183 -19.38 13.51 11.22
CA ALA A 183 -20.62 12.90 10.74
C ALA A 183 -21.81 13.87 10.79
N ALA A 184 -22.91 13.50 10.15
CA ALA A 184 -24.11 14.33 10.09
C ALA A 184 -24.77 14.60 11.47
N ASP A 185 -24.59 13.68 12.42
CA ASP A 185 -25.08 13.79 13.81
C ASP A 185 -24.14 14.62 14.71
N GLY A 186 -23.00 15.09 14.17
CA GLY A 186 -21.98 15.86 14.88
C GLY A 186 -20.90 15.00 15.56
N MET A 187 -20.94 13.68 15.43
CA MET A 187 -19.84 12.81 15.92
C MET A 187 -18.56 13.10 15.17
N GLN A 188 -17.48 13.31 15.90
CA GLN A 188 -16.15 13.57 15.34
C GLN A 188 -15.30 12.32 15.40
N TYR A 189 -14.58 12.05 14.34
CA TYR A 189 -13.69 10.89 14.17
C TYR A 189 -12.25 11.37 13.97
N LEU A 190 -11.35 10.97 14.86
CA LEU A 190 -9.91 11.10 14.63
C LEU A 190 -9.45 9.94 13.76
N VAL A 191 -8.90 10.26 12.61
CA VAL A 191 -8.38 9.29 11.64
C VAL A 191 -6.87 9.43 11.55
N ILE A 192 -6.12 8.37 11.86
CA ILE A 192 -4.67 8.31 11.73
C ILE A 192 -4.28 7.32 10.64
N HIS A 193 -3.71 7.82 9.55
CA HIS A 193 -3.13 7.02 8.48
C HIS A 193 -1.63 6.90 8.65
N SER A 194 -1.15 5.71 8.99
CA SER A 194 0.28 5.40 9.15
C SER A 194 0.52 3.88 9.12
N GLY A 195 1.77 3.47 8.99
CA GLY A 195 2.17 2.06 8.85
C GLY A 195 3.30 1.64 9.78
N SER A 196 4.04 0.62 9.38
CA SER A 196 5.14 0.01 10.16
C SER A 196 6.46 0.79 10.11
N ARG A 197 6.45 1.97 9.53
CA ARG A 197 7.61 2.84 9.44
C ARG A 197 8.79 2.14 8.74
N ASN A 198 10.03 2.48 9.12
CA ASN A 198 11.22 1.86 8.55
C ASN A 198 11.36 0.36 8.87
N LEU A 199 10.64 -0.15 9.89
CA LEU A 199 10.63 -1.59 10.19
C LEU A 199 10.10 -2.38 9.01
N GLY A 200 8.89 -2.08 8.54
CA GLY A 200 8.29 -2.77 7.39
C GLY A 200 9.14 -2.65 6.13
N THR A 201 9.73 -1.47 5.89
CA THR A 201 10.63 -1.26 4.74
C THR A 201 11.85 -2.19 4.80
N GLN A 202 12.47 -2.37 5.97
CA GLN A 202 13.62 -3.26 6.12
C GLN A 202 13.22 -4.72 5.95
N VAL A 203 12.09 -5.14 6.56
CA VAL A 203 11.56 -6.51 6.43
C VAL A 203 11.19 -6.81 4.97
N ALA A 204 10.39 -5.98 4.33
CA ALA A 204 10.01 -6.15 2.92
C ALA A 204 11.23 -6.23 2.00
N SER A 205 12.22 -5.34 2.20
CA SER A 205 13.44 -5.33 1.40
C SER A 205 14.28 -6.60 1.61
N HIS A 206 14.39 -7.08 2.85
CA HIS A 206 15.11 -8.31 3.15
C HIS A 206 14.50 -9.50 2.40
N TYR A 207 13.19 -9.69 2.52
CA TYR A 207 12.52 -10.83 1.91
C TYR A 207 12.42 -10.73 0.38
N GLN A 208 12.31 -9.53 -0.20
CA GLN A 208 12.37 -9.36 -1.66
C GLN A 208 13.78 -9.66 -2.21
N HIS A 209 14.84 -9.32 -1.47
CA HIS A 209 16.19 -9.72 -1.84
C HIS A 209 16.37 -11.25 -1.70
N LEU A 210 15.84 -11.85 -0.63
CA LEU A 210 15.87 -13.30 -0.45
C LEU A 210 15.13 -14.02 -1.59
N ALA A 211 13.95 -13.56 -1.99
CA ALA A 211 13.24 -14.08 -3.15
C ALA A 211 14.11 -13.98 -4.42
N SER A 212 14.81 -12.85 -4.61
CA SER A 212 15.71 -12.70 -5.75
C SER A 212 16.89 -13.69 -5.69
N ASP A 213 17.48 -13.86 -4.52
CA ASP A 213 18.57 -14.82 -4.29
C ASP A 213 18.14 -16.28 -4.61
N LEU A 214 16.94 -16.68 -4.20
CA LEU A 214 16.39 -18.00 -4.49
C LEU A 214 16.20 -18.23 -5.99
N HIS A 215 15.61 -17.25 -6.69
CA HIS A 215 15.42 -17.30 -8.15
C HIS A 215 16.72 -17.27 -8.94
N GLU A 216 17.80 -16.82 -8.35
CA GLU A 216 19.16 -16.83 -8.91
C GLU A 216 19.95 -18.09 -8.54
N GLY A 217 19.32 -19.10 -7.90
CA GLY A 217 19.90 -20.40 -7.59
C GLY A 217 20.65 -20.48 -6.27
N LYS A 218 20.42 -19.57 -5.34
CA LYS A 218 21.11 -19.49 -4.05
C LYS A 218 20.60 -20.46 -3.00
N GLU A 219 19.55 -21.22 -3.29
CA GLU A 219 18.95 -22.20 -2.37
C GLU A 219 19.97 -23.29 -1.99
N GLU A 220 20.67 -23.86 -2.97
CA GLU A 220 21.71 -24.86 -2.74
C GLU A 220 22.85 -24.32 -1.84
N TYR A 221 23.21 -23.06 -2.04
CA TYR A 221 24.19 -22.38 -1.19
C TYR A 221 23.69 -22.25 0.26
N PHE A 222 22.41 -21.92 0.48
CA PHE A 222 21.83 -21.86 1.83
C PHE A 222 21.84 -23.22 2.50
N ALA A 223 21.46 -24.30 1.79
CA ALA A 223 21.50 -25.67 2.31
C ALA A 223 22.93 -26.08 2.69
N GLN A 224 23.91 -25.82 1.82
CA GLN A 224 25.33 -26.11 2.10
C GLN A 224 25.86 -25.30 3.30
N ARG A 225 25.50 -24.01 3.39
CA ARG A 225 25.85 -23.14 4.51
C ARG A 225 25.34 -23.70 5.83
N ASP A 226 24.07 -24.08 5.88
CA ASP A 226 23.43 -24.55 7.10
C ASP A 226 23.96 -25.91 7.54
N ALA A 227 24.21 -26.84 6.58
CA ALA A 227 24.87 -28.12 6.84
C ALA A 227 26.27 -27.92 7.40
N LEU A 228 27.07 -27.02 6.82
CA LEU A 228 28.41 -26.68 7.29
C LEU A 228 28.41 -26.11 8.70
N ILE A 229 27.47 -25.16 8.98
CA ILE A 229 27.32 -24.61 10.33
C ILE A 229 26.97 -25.70 11.35
N ALA A 230 26.02 -26.58 11.02
CA ALA A 230 25.61 -27.67 11.87
C ALA A 230 26.78 -28.63 12.17
N GLN A 231 27.54 -29.03 11.14
CA GLN A 231 28.71 -29.88 11.26
C GLN A 231 29.76 -29.28 12.19
N TYR A 232 30.19 -28.03 11.96
CA TYR A 232 31.22 -27.36 12.78
C TYR A 232 30.78 -27.13 14.22
N LYS A 233 29.47 -26.92 14.45
CA LYS A 233 28.92 -26.88 15.80
C LYS A 233 28.98 -28.22 16.52
N ALA A 234 28.64 -29.30 15.83
CA ALA A 234 28.72 -30.67 16.38
C ALA A 234 30.14 -31.10 16.71
N GLU A 235 31.12 -30.67 15.87
CA GLU A 235 32.55 -30.91 16.08
C GLU A 235 33.19 -29.98 17.14
N GLY A 236 32.42 -29.04 17.73
CA GLY A 236 32.96 -28.06 18.71
C GLY A 236 33.80 -26.94 18.11
N ARG A 237 33.92 -26.84 16.79
CA ARG A 237 34.78 -25.94 15.99
C ARG A 237 34.10 -24.62 15.64
N ARG A 238 33.32 -24.04 16.55
CA ARG A 238 32.52 -22.82 16.28
C ARG A 238 33.33 -21.61 15.80
N SER A 239 34.60 -21.46 16.26
CA SER A 239 35.48 -20.38 15.85
C SER A 239 35.90 -20.42 14.38
N GLU A 240 35.83 -21.60 13.74
CA GLU A 240 36.24 -21.80 12.37
C GLU A 240 35.11 -21.59 11.35
N ILE A 241 33.84 -21.51 11.81
CA ILE A 241 32.67 -21.38 10.94
C ILE A 241 32.81 -20.21 9.96
N GLN A 242 33.20 -19.03 10.43
CA GLN A 242 33.33 -17.85 9.57
C GLN A 242 34.38 -18.02 8.46
N ARG A 243 35.46 -18.74 8.74
CA ARG A 243 36.50 -19.06 7.75
C ARG A 243 35.98 -20.05 6.71
N ALA A 244 35.28 -21.08 7.14
CA ALA A 244 34.70 -22.10 6.25
C ALA A 244 33.62 -21.50 5.34
N LEU A 245 32.73 -20.64 5.87
CA LEU A 245 31.69 -19.96 5.10
C LEU A 245 32.25 -19.06 3.98
N ARG A 246 33.42 -18.44 4.17
CA ARG A 246 34.06 -17.63 3.10
C ARG A 246 34.53 -18.46 1.91
N GLN A 247 34.65 -19.78 2.05
CA GLN A 247 35.06 -20.67 0.98
C GLN A 247 33.88 -21.19 0.16
N LEU A 248 32.65 -21.08 0.68
CA LEU A 248 31.45 -21.44 -0.07
C LEU A 248 31.26 -20.43 -1.22
N LYS A 249 31.12 -20.99 -2.42
CA LYS A 249 30.82 -20.21 -3.64
C LYS A 249 29.49 -20.65 -4.20
N TRP A 250 28.82 -19.76 -4.88
CA TRP A 250 27.64 -20.04 -5.68
C TRP A 250 27.73 -19.29 -7.00
N GLU A 251 27.12 -19.84 -8.04
CA GLU A 251 27.07 -19.21 -9.35
C GLU A 251 25.66 -18.63 -9.55
N VAL A 252 25.62 -17.37 -9.98
CA VAL A 252 24.35 -16.68 -10.29
C VAL A 252 23.74 -17.33 -11.52
N ARG A 253 22.51 -17.83 -11.40
CA ARG A 253 21.71 -18.34 -12.51
C ARG A 253 20.76 -17.24 -12.96
N PRO A 254 20.80 -16.80 -14.23
CA PRO A 254 19.85 -15.81 -14.72
C PRO A 254 18.42 -16.29 -14.56
N SER A 255 17.55 -15.48 -13.98
CA SER A 255 16.13 -15.75 -13.86
C SER A 255 15.36 -14.95 -14.92
N ILE A 256 14.40 -15.59 -15.59
CA ILE A 256 13.48 -14.95 -16.53
C ILE A 256 12.34 -14.22 -15.80
N VAL A 257 12.16 -14.49 -14.50
CA VAL A 257 11.12 -13.83 -13.69
C VAL A 257 11.55 -12.41 -13.38
N PRO A 258 10.69 -11.40 -13.64
CA PRO A 258 10.95 -10.02 -13.29
C PRO A 258 11.34 -9.89 -11.81
N ARG A 259 12.36 -9.09 -11.51
CA ARG A 259 12.91 -9.00 -10.15
C ARG A 259 11.87 -8.61 -9.10
N ASP A 260 10.93 -7.76 -9.46
CA ASP A 260 9.88 -7.28 -8.56
C ASP A 260 8.75 -8.29 -8.36
N LEU A 261 8.68 -9.37 -9.16
CA LEU A 261 7.69 -10.44 -9.10
C LEU A 261 8.26 -11.78 -8.62
N ARG A 262 9.51 -11.81 -8.16
CA ARG A 262 10.13 -13.00 -7.58
C ARG A 262 9.49 -13.32 -6.24
N TRP A 263 9.23 -14.60 -6.00
CA TRP A 263 8.46 -15.10 -4.86
C TRP A 263 9.29 -15.94 -3.89
N LEU A 264 8.77 -16.06 -2.69
CA LEU A 264 9.21 -16.99 -1.65
C LEU A 264 8.30 -18.23 -1.64
N TYR A 265 8.83 -19.34 -1.18
CA TYR A 265 8.12 -20.63 -1.04
C TYR A 265 8.69 -21.42 0.14
N GLY A 266 7.96 -22.49 0.57
CA GLY A 266 8.37 -23.35 1.68
C GLY A 266 8.69 -22.56 2.95
N SER A 267 9.71 -22.96 3.68
CA SER A 267 10.10 -22.31 4.94
C SER A 267 10.48 -20.83 4.81
N PHE A 268 10.93 -20.39 3.64
CA PHE A 268 11.21 -18.98 3.39
C PHE A 268 9.92 -18.14 3.34
N MET A 269 8.85 -18.72 2.81
CA MET A 269 7.52 -18.13 2.83
C MET A 269 6.97 -18.10 4.27
N ASP A 270 7.10 -19.19 5.04
CA ASP A 270 6.65 -19.26 6.42
C ASP A 270 7.31 -18.19 7.29
N ASP A 271 8.63 -18.00 7.14
CA ASP A 271 9.37 -16.95 7.84
C ASP A 271 8.87 -15.54 7.46
N TYR A 272 8.59 -15.31 6.18
CA TYR A 272 8.05 -14.04 5.71
C TYR A 272 6.64 -13.77 6.24
N VAL A 273 5.74 -14.74 6.17
CA VAL A 273 4.35 -14.63 6.69
C VAL A 273 4.38 -14.28 8.18
N HIS A 274 5.23 -14.96 8.96
CA HIS A 274 5.43 -14.64 10.37
C HIS A 274 5.89 -13.19 10.57
N ASP A 275 6.91 -12.74 9.84
CA ASP A 275 7.48 -11.42 10.01
C ASP A 275 6.54 -10.31 9.51
N VAL A 276 5.71 -10.59 8.50
CA VAL A 276 4.61 -9.69 8.06
C VAL A 276 3.61 -9.50 9.20
N ALA A 277 3.17 -10.58 9.86
CA ALA A 277 2.24 -10.49 10.99
C ALA A 277 2.82 -9.64 12.13
N VAL A 278 4.11 -9.79 12.44
CA VAL A 278 4.81 -8.95 13.43
C VAL A 278 4.84 -7.47 13.01
N CYS A 279 5.11 -7.17 11.74
CA CYS A 279 5.09 -5.80 11.23
C CYS A 279 3.69 -5.18 11.28
N GLN A 280 2.63 -5.97 11.01
CA GLN A 280 1.24 -5.53 11.12
C GLN A 280 0.88 -5.15 12.56
N GLN A 281 1.33 -5.94 13.55
CA GLN A 281 1.16 -5.62 14.97
C GLN A 281 1.90 -4.33 15.35
N PHE A 282 3.14 -4.15 14.86
CA PHE A 282 3.89 -2.91 15.06
C PHE A 282 3.18 -1.70 14.47
N ALA A 283 2.65 -1.81 13.24
CA ALA A 283 1.92 -0.73 12.57
C ALA A 283 0.61 -0.38 13.31
N ARG A 284 -0.11 -1.38 13.83
CA ARG A 284 -1.28 -1.19 14.66
C ARG A 284 -0.92 -0.40 15.92
N LEU A 285 0.06 -0.86 16.67
CA LEU A 285 0.53 -0.19 17.88
C LEU A 285 1.04 1.23 17.60
N ASN A 286 1.70 1.45 16.44
CA ASN A 286 2.16 2.77 16.02
C ASN A 286 1.00 3.77 15.94
N ARG A 287 -0.13 3.39 15.33
CA ARG A 287 -1.32 4.25 15.25
C ARG A 287 -1.99 4.46 16.60
N GLU A 288 -2.10 3.40 17.42
CA GLU A 288 -2.70 3.47 18.78
C GLU A 288 -1.90 4.41 19.69
N VAL A 289 -0.57 4.37 19.63
CA VAL A 289 0.30 5.28 20.40
C VAL A 289 0.08 6.74 19.99
N MET A 290 -0.07 7.03 18.71
CA MET A 290 -0.36 8.40 18.22
C MET A 290 -1.69 8.92 18.74
N VAL A 291 -2.77 8.12 18.65
CA VAL A 291 -4.08 8.50 19.22
C VAL A 291 -3.96 8.79 20.72
N ARG A 292 -3.33 7.90 21.46
CA ARG A 292 -3.14 8.07 22.90
C ARG A 292 -2.40 9.37 23.25
N GLU A 293 -1.34 9.70 22.50
CA GLU A 293 -0.58 10.94 22.72
C GLU A 293 -1.41 12.18 22.37
N ILE A 294 -2.13 12.18 21.24
CA ILE A 294 -3.00 13.29 20.83
C ILE A 294 -4.15 13.48 21.84
N CYS A 295 -4.88 12.42 22.19
CA CYS A 295 -6.00 12.49 23.13
C CYS A 295 -5.53 12.96 24.52
N ARG A 296 -4.36 12.50 24.98
CA ARG A 296 -3.75 12.97 26.23
C ARG A 296 -3.46 14.48 26.20
N MET A 297 -2.91 15.00 25.10
CA MET A 297 -2.60 16.43 24.96
C MET A 297 -3.87 17.29 24.87
N MET A 298 -4.90 16.76 24.23
CA MET A 298 -6.20 17.39 24.11
C MET A 298 -7.05 17.31 25.38
N GLY A 299 -6.76 16.34 26.27
CA GLY A 299 -7.59 16.04 27.44
C GLY A 299 -8.92 15.37 27.07
N ILE A 300 -8.92 14.54 26.02
CA ILE A 300 -10.09 13.83 25.48
C ILE A 300 -9.94 12.34 25.77
N GLU A 301 -11.01 11.72 26.26
CA GLU A 301 -11.10 10.26 26.34
C GLU A 301 -11.59 9.70 24.99
N PRO A 302 -10.82 8.79 24.36
CA PRO A 302 -11.23 8.17 23.09
C PRO A 302 -12.43 7.24 23.30
N GLY A 303 -13.37 7.28 22.35
CA GLY A 303 -14.54 6.39 22.29
C GLY A 303 -14.27 5.09 21.53
N GLU A 304 -15.30 4.57 20.84
CA GLU A 304 -15.17 3.39 19.99
C GLU A 304 -14.17 3.60 18.87
N ALA A 305 -13.47 2.52 18.50
CA ALA A 305 -12.40 2.60 17.51
C ALA A 305 -12.28 1.33 16.67
N PHE A 306 -11.80 1.48 15.43
CA PHE A 306 -11.54 0.36 14.54
C PHE A 306 -10.34 0.65 13.63
N HIS A 307 -9.75 -0.40 13.06
CA HIS A 307 -8.65 -0.32 12.11
C HIS A 307 -9.10 -0.72 10.71
N THR A 308 -8.53 -0.06 9.69
CA THR A 308 -8.69 -0.42 8.29
C THR A 308 -7.30 -0.50 7.65
N ILE A 309 -6.82 -1.71 7.38
CA ILE A 309 -5.46 -1.96 6.90
C ILE A 309 -5.50 -2.23 5.39
N HIS A 310 -4.52 -1.73 4.62
CA HIS A 310 -4.55 -1.84 3.17
C HIS A 310 -3.25 -2.31 2.48
N ASN A 311 -2.18 -2.56 3.22
CA ASN A 311 -0.96 -3.21 2.71
C ASN A 311 -0.58 -4.35 3.65
N TYR A 312 -1.15 -5.52 3.42
CA TYR A 312 -0.96 -6.62 4.34
C TYR A 312 -1.26 -7.99 3.72
N LEU A 313 -0.88 -9.03 4.43
CA LEU A 313 -1.32 -10.39 4.21
C LEU A 313 -2.22 -10.78 5.39
N ASP A 314 -3.47 -11.13 5.09
CA ASP A 314 -4.32 -11.81 6.05
C ASP A 314 -3.75 -13.22 6.24
N VAL A 315 -3.20 -13.47 7.43
CA VAL A 315 -2.47 -14.72 7.70
C VAL A 315 -3.40 -15.89 8.02
N ASP A 316 -4.66 -15.60 8.35
CA ASP A 316 -5.68 -16.61 8.66
C ASP A 316 -6.38 -17.08 7.37
N GLU A 317 -6.72 -16.14 6.48
CA GLU A 317 -7.39 -16.41 5.22
C GLU A 317 -6.44 -16.58 4.04
N MET A 318 -5.17 -16.24 4.22
CA MET A 318 -4.16 -16.20 3.17
C MET A 318 -4.60 -15.35 1.97
N ILE A 319 -5.10 -14.15 2.26
CA ILE A 319 -5.45 -13.13 1.27
C ILE A 319 -4.48 -11.97 1.37
N LEU A 320 -3.76 -11.73 0.29
CA LEU A 320 -2.88 -10.59 0.13
C LEU A 320 -3.68 -9.39 -0.34
N ARG A 321 -3.45 -8.21 0.28
CA ARG A 321 -4.07 -6.94 -0.08
C ARG A 321 -3.00 -5.86 -0.23
N LYS A 322 -2.92 -5.26 -1.42
CA LYS A 322 -2.03 -4.14 -1.72
C LYS A 322 -2.85 -2.94 -2.18
N GLY A 323 -3.00 -1.93 -1.32
CA GLY A 323 -3.91 -0.84 -1.58
C GLY A 323 -5.37 -1.30 -1.66
N ALA A 324 -5.74 -2.25 -0.80
CA ALA A 324 -7.11 -2.73 -0.65
C ALA A 324 -7.33 -3.11 0.82
N ILE A 325 -8.56 -2.95 1.30
CA ILE A 325 -8.95 -3.23 2.68
C ILE A 325 -9.80 -4.50 2.75
N ALA A 326 -9.84 -5.15 3.92
CA ALA A 326 -10.88 -6.14 4.21
C ALA A 326 -12.26 -5.47 4.24
N ALA A 327 -13.30 -6.21 3.83
CA ALA A 327 -14.68 -5.77 3.85
C ALA A 327 -15.58 -6.99 4.04
N HIS A 328 -15.36 -7.74 5.14
CA HIS A 328 -16.21 -8.87 5.52
C HIS A 328 -17.61 -8.41 5.86
N GLU A 329 -18.57 -9.32 5.84
CA GLU A 329 -19.95 -8.98 6.13
C GLU A 329 -20.11 -8.32 7.51
N GLY A 330 -20.65 -7.10 7.52
CA GLY A 330 -20.85 -6.30 8.73
C GLY A 330 -19.60 -5.59 9.28
N GLU A 331 -18.40 -5.84 8.75
CA GLU A 331 -17.17 -5.17 9.17
C GLU A 331 -17.23 -3.66 8.89
N LEU A 332 -16.90 -2.85 9.90
CA LEU A 332 -16.86 -1.39 9.75
C LEU A 332 -15.56 -0.98 9.05
N VAL A 333 -15.69 -0.19 8.00
CA VAL A 333 -14.57 0.24 7.15
C VAL A 333 -14.59 1.75 6.88
N LEU A 334 -13.40 2.34 6.70
CA LEU A 334 -13.24 3.72 6.27
C LEU A 334 -12.47 3.76 4.96
N ILE A 335 -13.00 4.46 3.96
CA ILE A 335 -12.39 4.65 2.64
C ILE A 335 -12.15 6.15 2.46
N PRO A 336 -10.93 6.68 2.67
CA PRO A 336 -10.63 8.09 2.49
C PRO A 336 -10.67 8.46 1.00
N LEU A 337 -11.23 9.62 0.70
CA LEU A 337 -11.28 10.17 -0.64
C LEU A 337 -10.08 11.10 -0.89
N ASN A 338 -10.07 12.25 -0.26
CA ASN A 338 -8.96 13.22 -0.25
C ASN A 338 -9.18 14.24 0.87
N MET A 339 -8.22 15.14 1.07
CA MET A 339 -8.22 16.14 2.16
C MET A 339 -9.44 17.07 2.19
N ARG A 340 -10.17 17.23 1.05
CA ARG A 340 -11.37 18.08 0.94
C ARG A 340 -12.66 17.30 1.05
N ASP A 341 -12.72 16.14 0.39
CA ASP A 341 -13.95 15.37 0.23
C ASP A 341 -14.18 14.40 1.40
N GLY A 342 -13.17 14.22 2.28
CA GLY A 342 -13.26 13.42 3.49
C GLY A 342 -13.21 11.92 3.25
N SER A 343 -13.99 11.17 4.02
CA SER A 343 -13.92 9.71 4.05
C SER A 343 -15.31 9.05 4.00
N VAL A 344 -15.41 7.91 3.32
CA VAL A 344 -16.63 7.09 3.30
C VAL A 344 -16.60 6.13 4.47
N LEU A 345 -17.53 6.27 5.41
CA LEU A 345 -17.81 5.29 6.45
C LEU A 345 -18.81 4.26 5.91
N ALA A 346 -18.46 2.98 5.99
CA ALA A 346 -19.27 1.92 5.38
C ALA A 346 -19.19 0.59 6.16
N ARG A 347 -20.04 -0.37 5.80
CA ARG A 347 -19.96 -1.75 6.24
C ARG A 347 -19.65 -2.67 5.08
N GLY A 348 -18.74 -3.62 5.29
CA GLY A 348 -18.42 -4.67 4.33
C GLY A 348 -19.63 -5.57 4.04
N ARG A 349 -19.73 -6.04 2.81
CA ARG A 349 -20.75 -6.99 2.34
C ARG A 349 -20.25 -8.42 2.26
N GLY A 350 -18.96 -8.66 2.53
CA GLY A 350 -18.36 -10.00 2.44
C GLY A 350 -18.39 -10.59 1.04
N ASN A 351 -18.22 -9.77 -0.01
CA ASN A 351 -18.31 -10.24 -1.39
C ASN A 351 -17.10 -11.13 -1.77
N PRO A 352 -17.30 -12.46 -2.03
CA PRO A 352 -16.20 -13.37 -2.35
C PRO A 352 -15.55 -13.08 -3.70
N ASP A 353 -16.26 -12.48 -4.67
CA ASP A 353 -15.71 -12.13 -5.98
C ASP A 353 -14.65 -11.02 -5.86
N TRP A 354 -14.73 -10.24 -4.79
CA TRP A 354 -13.79 -9.18 -4.43
C TRP A 354 -12.73 -9.65 -3.40
N ASN A 355 -12.59 -10.96 -3.18
CA ASN A 355 -11.77 -11.51 -2.09
C ASN A 355 -12.11 -10.87 -0.73
N PHE A 356 -13.42 -10.68 -0.44
CA PHE A 356 -13.90 -10.03 0.79
C PHE A 356 -13.22 -8.67 1.03
N SER A 357 -13.06 -7.87 -0.02
CA SER A 357 -12.24 -6.66 0.01
C SER A 357 -12.96 -5.46 -0.59
N ALA A 358 -12.45 -4.25 -0.30
CA ALA A 358 -12.89 -2.99 -0.86
C ALA A 358 -11.67 -2.12 -1.22
N PRO A 359 -11.82 -1.04 -2.02
CA PRO A 359 -10.74 -0.10 -2.27
C PRO A 359 -10.27 0.59 -0.99
N HIS A 360 -8.99 0.93 -0.93
CA HIS A 360 -8.40 1.58 0.24
C HIS A 360 -8.57 3.10 0.25
N GLY A 361 -9.04 3.69 -0.84
CA GLY A 361 -9.19 5.13 -1.01
C GLY A 361 -9.73 5.50 -2.39
N ALA A 362 -9.59 6.77 -2.78
CA ALA A 362 -10.02 7.20 -4.11
C ALA A 362 -9.09 6.74 -5.25
N GLY A 363 -7.83 6.46 -4.95
CA GLY A 363 -6.80 6.26 -5.98
C GLY A 363 -6.36 7.57 -6.62
N ARG A 364 -5.19 7.56 -7.23
CA ARG A 364 -4.59 8.75 -7.86
C ARG A 364 -4.88 8.81 -9.35
N VAL A 365 -5.07 10.02 -9.87
CA VAL A 365 -5.07 10.31 -11.31
C VAL A 365 -3.75 10.91 -11.77
N LEU A 366 -2.97 11.52 -10.86
CA LEU A 366 -1.66 12.08 -11.15
C LEU A 366 -0.59 11.38 -10.31
N SER A 367 0.56 11.08 -10.91
CA SER A 367 1.74 10.71 -10.14
C SER A 367 2.18 11.87 -9.23
N ARG A 368 2.98 11.59 -8.19
CA ARG A 368 3.45 12.65 -7.28
C ARG A 368 4.21 13.76 -8.02
N THR A 369 5.04 13.37 -8.99
CA THR A 369 5.78 14.32 -9.83
C THR A 369 4.84 15.15 -10.70
N ALA A 370 3.93 14.48 -11.42
CA ALA A 370 2.96 15.16 -12.27
C ALA A 370 2.05 16.11 -11.48
N ALA A 371 1.63 15.76 -10.27
CA ALA A 371 0.82 16.62 -9.42
C ALA A 371 1.59 17.90 -9.04
N LYS A 372 2.88 17.80 -8.68
CA LYS A 372 3.72 18.99 -8.38
C LYS A 372 3.99 19.87 -9.58
N GLU A 373 3.94 19.31 -10.79
CA GLU A 373 4.13 20.07 -12.04
C GLU A 373 2.85 20.72 -12.58
N GLN A 374 1.69 20.11 -12.33
CA GLN A 374 0.43 20.47 -12.97
C GLN A 374 -0.54 21.22 -12.05
N LEU A 375 -0.43 21.05 -10.72
CA LEU A 375 -1.32 21.68 -9.76
C LEU A 375 -0.70 22.97 -9.25
N SER A 376 -1.56 23.98 -8.93
CA SER A 376 -1.12 25.23 -8.34
C SER A 376 -1.37 25.27 -6.82
N LEU A 377 -0.54 26.03 -6.11
CA LEU A 377 -0.72 26.22 -4.67
C LEU A 377 -1.96 27.05 -4.37
N GLU A 378 -2.29 28.01 -5.23
CA GLU A 378 -3.47 28.85 -5.14
C GLU A 378 -4.75 28.01 -5.22
N ASP A 379 -4.87 27.14 -6.23
CA ASP A 379 -6.01 26.22 -6.36
C ASP A 379 -6.10 25.26 -5.17
N TYR A 380 -4.95 24.80 -4.65
CA TYR A 380 -4.92 23.94 -3.46
C TYR A 380 -5.44 24.68 -2.23
N GLN A 381 -5.04 25.92 -2.01
CA GLN A 381 -5.54 26.78 -0.92
C GLN A 381 -7.05 27.01 -1.04
N GLU A 382 -7.55 27.32 -2.25
CA GLU A 382 -8.97 27.52 -2.50
C GLU A 382 -9.78 26.25 -2.23
N GLN A 383 -9.31 25.08 -2.70
CA GLN A 383 -9.97 23.78 -2.48
C GLN A 383 -10.03 23.38 -1.01
N MET A 384 -9.10 23.85 -0.18
CA MET A 384 -9.06 23.56 1.26
C MET A 384 -9.77 24.63 2.11
N ALA A 385 -10.42 25.60 1.49
CA ALA A 385 -11.16 26.64 2.22
C ALA A 385 -12.24 26.03 3.13
N GLY A 386 -12.23 26.40 4.41
CA GLY A 386 -13.18 25.91 5.43
C GLY A 386 -12.69 24.67 6.21
N ILE A 387 -11.54 24.09 5.85
CA ILE A 387 -10.88 23.02 6.59
C ILE A 387 -9.67 23.59 7.29
N TYR A 388 -9.56 23.39 8.60
CA TYR A 388 -8.40 23.85 9.36
C TYR A 388 -7.18 22.99 9.05
N THR A 389 -6.13 23.58 8.50
CA THR A 389 -4.89 22.86 8.18
C THR A 389 -3.70 23.82 8.09
N THR A 390 -2.54 23.39 8.59
CA THR A 390 -1.24 24.04 8.41
C THR A 390 -0.38 23.33 7.36
N SER A 391 -0.96 22.36 6.65
CA SER A 391 -0.24 21.48 5.71
C SER A 391 -0.40 21.87 4.24
N VAL A 392 -1.16 22.93 3.91
CA VAL A 392 -1.31 23.41 2.52
C VAL A 392 -0.11 24.26 2.13
N ARG A 393 0.87 23.63 1.50
CA ARG A 393 2.17 24.21 1.12
C ARG A 393 2.75 23.50 -0.10
N ALA A 394 3.78 24.09 -0.71
CA ALA A 394 4.40 23.57 -1.95
C ALA A 394 4.93 22.13 -1.79
N GLU A 395 5.45 21.76 -0.61
CA GLU A 395 5.97 20.43 -0.32
C GLU A 395 4.90 19.35 -0.38
N THR A 396 3.66 19.68 -0.02
CA THR A 396 2.49 18.78 0.03
C THR A 396 1.56 18.90 -1.18
N LEU A 397 1.94 19.64 -2.21
CA LEU A 397 1.12 19.88 -3.41
C LEU A 397 0.76 18.57 -4.14
N ASP A 398 1.61 17.54 -4.04
CA ASP A 398 1.31 16.22 -4.58
C ASP A 398 0.16 15.49 -3.86
N GLU A 399 -0.31 16.00 -2.73
CA GLU A 399 -1.45 15.48 -1.97
C GLU A 399 -2.73 16.34 -2.11
N ALA A 400 -2.69 17.37 -2.96
CA ALA A 400 -3.85 18.23 -3.23
C ALA A 400 -5.03 17.40 -3.78
N PRO A 401 -6.30 17.79 -3.50
CA PRO A 401 -7.49 17.03 -3.94
C PRO A 401 -7.51 16.72 -5.43
N GLY A 402 -7.03 17.61 -6.29
CA GLY A 402 -6.93 17.42 -7.74
C GLY A 402 -6.00 16.28 -8.21
N ALA A 403 -5.19 15.70 -7.31
CA ALA A 403 -4.34 14.56 -7.63
C ALA A 403 -5.07 13.21 -7.57
N TYR A 404 -6.32 13.17 -7.08
CA TYR A 404 -7.10 11.96 -6.80
C TYR A 404 -8.31 11.81 -7.73
N LYS A 405 -8.80 10.57 -7.92
CA LYS A 405 -10.06 10.29 -8.62
C LYS A 405 -11.21 10.97 -7.89
N SER A 406 -12.27 11.31 -8.62
CA SER A 406 -13.47 11.88 -8.02
C SER A 406 -14.20 10.88 -7.12
N ALA A 407 -14.98 11.37 -6.16
CA ALA A 407 -15.84 10.51 -5.34
C ALA A 407 -16.79 9.66 -6.20
N GLU A 408 -17.29 10.20 -7.32
CA GLU A 408 -18.19 9.50 -8.24
C GLU A 408 -17.53 8.27 -8.90
N ASP A 409 -16.25 8.35 -9.22
CA ASP A 409 -15.49 7.23 -9.80
C ASP A 409 -15.36 6.04 -8.82
N ILE A 410 -15.55 6.28 -7.53
CA ILE A 410 -15.41 5.29 -6.45
C ILE A 410 -16.77 4.83 -5.93
N MET A 411 -17.69 5.75 -5.64
CA MET A 411 -18.98 5.46 -4.97
C MET A 411 -19.86 4.49 -5.75
N GLY A 412 -19.87 4.57 -7.08
CA GLY A 412 -20.66 3.65 -7.89
C GLY A 412 -20.15 2.20 -7.79
N PRO A 413 -18.86 1.95 -8.09
CA PRO A 413 -18.28 0.61 -8.06
C PRO A 413 -18.28 -0.05 -6.67
N ILE A 414 -18.05 0.68 -5.58
CA ILE A 414 -17.94 0.07 -4.24
C ILE A 414 -19.24 -0.50 -3.70
N ALA A 415 -20.39 -0.16 -4.28
CA ALA A 415 -21.71 -0.66 -3.86
C ALA A 415 -21.84 -2.20 -3.91
N GLU A 416 -20.94 -2.89 -4.64
CA GLU A 416 -20.88 -4.36 -4.63
C GLU A 416 -20.09 -4.94 -3.44
N SER A 417 -19.19 -4.15 -2.84
CA SER A 417 -18.31 -4.60 -1.76
C SER A 417 -18.66 -4.02 -0.39
N VAL A 418 -19.32 -2.87 -0.34
CA VAL A 418 -19.70 -2.22 0.91
C VAL A 418 -21.08 -1.59 0.85
N ASP A 419 -21.75 -1.48 2.00
CA ASP A 419 -22.92 -0.65 2.24
C ASP A 419 -22.48 0.67 2.87
N VAL A 420 -22.63 1.77 2.13
CA VAL A 420 -22.24 3.11 2.61
C VAL A 420 -23.17 3.54 3.74
N ILE A 421 -22.60 3.92 4.88
CA ILE A 421 -23.34 4.50 6.01
C ILE A 421 -23.49 6.01 5.76
N GLU A 422 -22.35 6.71 5.58
CA GLU A 422 -22.30 8.14 5.27
C GLU A 422 -20.93 8.57 4.74
N VAL A 423 -20.86 9.80 4.23
CA VAL A 423 -19.60 10.47 3.89
C VAL A 423 -19.28 11.47 5.00
N LEU A 424 -18.21 11.22 5.72
CA LEU A 424 -17.71 12.08 6.78
C LEU A 424 -17.01 13.29 6.16
N ARG A 425 -17.21 14.50 6.75
CA ARG A 425 -16.63 15.74 6.23
C ARG A 425 -15.39 16.14 7.04
N PRO A 426 -14.26 16.44 6.41
CA PRO A 426 -13.07 16.84 7.13
C PRO A 426 -13.25 18.25 7.71
N ILE A 427 -12.87 18.42 8.97
CA ILE A 427 -12.80 19.73 9.65
C ILE A 427 -11.36 20.11 9.99
N TYR A 428 -10.47 19.13 10.05
CA TYR A 428 -9.05 19.30 10.32
C TYR A 428 -8.23 18.28 9.52
N ASN A 429 -7.08 18.72 8.98
CA ASN A 429 -6.13 17.82 8.34
C ASN A 429 -4.67 18.24 8.60
N PHE A 430 -3.82 17.28 8.92
CA PHE A 430 -2.38 17.42 9.11
C PHE A 430 -1.61 16.42 8.28
N LYS A 431 -0.68 16.90 7.46
CA LYS A 431 0.28 16.10 6.69
C LYS A 431 1.71 16.48 7.02
N ALA A 432 2.62 15.48 6.96
CA ALA A 432 4.04 15.65 7.26
C ALA A 432 4.84 16.41 6.19
#